data_48ef1ab7918a90b4680d39822723f86c
#
_entry.id   48ef1ab7918a90b4680d39822723f86c
#
_cell.length_a   1.000
_cell.length_b   1.000
_cell.length_c   1.000
_cell.angle_alpha   90.00
_cell.angle_beta   90.00
_cell.angle_gamma   90.00
#
_symmetry.space_group_name_H-M   'P 1'
#
loop_
_entity.id
_entity.type
_entity.pdbx_description
1 polymer ?
#
loop_
_entity_poly.entity_id
_entity_poly.type
_entity_poly.pdbx_seq_one_letter_code
_entity_poly.pdbx_strand_id
1 'polypeptide(L)'
;MNQAIHFPDREIWDENQQTVCFPVLVHGMQLTCAITGETLLRRFGGSDPLSVFCENRWDLEEEASDLIRDQQEDDQGWVWLS
;
A
#
# COMPACT_ATOMS: atom_id res chain seq x y z
N MET A 1 -13.85 2.43 -17.36
CA MET A 1 -13.82 2.90 -16.96
C MET A 1 -13.63 3.47 -15.92
N ASN A 2 -14.05 3.94 -15.27
CA ASN A 2 -13.86 4.62 -14.32
C ASN A 2 -13.40 3.97 -13.24
N GLN A 3 -12.29 3.98 -12.86
CA GLN A 3 -11.80 3.38 -11.84
C GLN A 3 -12.08 4.08 -10.71
N ALA A 4 -12.71 4.20 -9.98
CA ALA A 4 -12.97 4.90 -8.79
C ALA A 4 -11.98 4.56 -7.69
N ILE A 5 -10.77 4.26 -8.02
CA ILE A 5 -9.68 4.01 -7.08
C ILE A 5 -8.71 5.17 -7.15
N HIS A 6 -8.48 5.83 -6.01
CA HIS A 6 -7.61 6.99 -5.97
C HIS A 6 -6.64 6.87 -4.80
N PHE A 7 -5.36 7.09 -5.05
CA PHE A 7 -4.34 7.02 -4.00
C PHE A 7 -3.88 8.44 -3.67
N PRO A 8 -4.25 8.96 -2.50
CA PRO A 8 -3.70 10.25 -2.08
C PRO A 8 -2.18 10.16 -1.93
N ASP A 9 -1.49 11.28 -2.11
CA ASP A 9 -0.04 11.29 -2.03
C ASP A 9 0.38 11.34 -0.58
N ARG A 10 0.27 10.22 0.11
CA ARG A 10 0.49 10.15 1.54
C ARG A 10 0.95 8.76 1.92
N GLU A 11 1.93 8.67 2.79
CA GLU A 11 2.38 7.39 3.32
C GLU A 11 2.79 7.61 4.77
N ILE A 12 2.64 6.58 5.60
CA ILE A 12 2.96 6.68 7.02
C ILE A 12 3.74 5.42 7.40
N TRP A 13 4.82 5.62 8.16
CA TRP A 13 5.56 4.50 8.72
C TRP A 13 4.95 4.13 10.07
N ASP A 14 4.48 2.89 10.20
CA ASP A 14 3.91 2.41 11.43
C ASP A 14 5.01 1.69 12.20
N GLU A 15 5.51 2.33 13.23
CA GLU A 15 6.63 1.82 13.99
C GLU A 15 6.27 0.53 14.72
N ASN A 16 5.05 0.40 15.18
CA ASN A 16 4.64 -0.79 15.91
C ASN A 16 4.62 -2.03 15.04
N GLN A 17 4.22 -1.90 13.80
CA GLN A 17 4.16 -3.04 12.90
C GLN A 17 5.31 -3.06 11.92
N GLN A 18 6.20 -2.09 11.96
CA GLN A 18 7.32 -1.95 11.03
C GLN A 18 6.80 -2.05 9.60
N THR A 19 5.82 -1.21 9.28
CA THR A 19 5.05 -1.32 8.04
C THR A 19 4.80 0.07 7.47
N VAL A 20 4.84 0.18 6.16
CA VAL A 20 4.43 1.41 5.49
C VAL A 20 2.95 1.27 5.18
N CYS A 21 2.17 2.25 5.61
CA CYS A 21 0.72 2.29 5.37
C CYS A 21 0.41 3.44 4.44
N PHE A 22 -0.44 3.21 3.46
CA PHE A 22 -0.83 4.28 2.55
C PHE A 22 -2.32 4.15 2.25
N PRO A 23 -3.04 5.28 2.30
CA PRO A 23 -4.49 5.24 2.14
C PRO A 23 -4.89 5.09 0.68
N VAL A 24 -6.08 4.58 0.45
CA VAL A 24 -6.66 4.50 -0.87
C VAL A 24 -8.15 4.77 -0.74
N LEU A 25 -8.71 5.49 -1.70
CA LEU A 25 -10.14 5.73 -1.75
C LEU A 25 -10.73 4.86 -2.84
N VAL A 26 -11.72 4.07 -2.48
CA VAL A 26 -12.36 3.14 -3.40
C VAL A 26 -13.84 3.48 -3.41
N HIS A 27 -14.31 4.08 -4.49
CA HIS A 27 -15.69 4.55 -4.60
C HIS A 27 -16.06 5.44 -3.40
N GLY A 28 -15.13 6.27 -2.99
CA GLY A 28 -15.35 7.19 -1.89
C GLY A 28 -15.12 6.62 -0.51
N MET A 29 -14.86 5.31 -0.39
CA MET A 29 -14.57 4.70 0.90
C MET A 29 -13.07 4.57 1.08
N GLN A 30 -12.59 4.84 2.26
CA GLN A 30 -11.16 4.75 2.52
C GLN A 30 -10.78 3.37 3.01
N LEU A 31 -9.79 2.78 2.36
CA LEU A 31 -9.14 1.57 2.84
C LEU A 31 -7.69 1.91 3.12
N THR A 32 -7.00 1.02 3.81
CA THR A 32 -5.59 1.21 4.11
C THR A 32 -4.79 0.10 3.44
N CYS A 33 -3.79 0.49 2.66
CA CYS A 33 -2.87 -0.48 2.08
C CYS A 33 -1.63 -0.53 2.94
N ALA A 34 -1.02 -1.69 3.05
CA ALA A 34 0.12 -1.87 3.93
C ALA A 34 1.13 -2.83 3.32
N ILE A 35 2.40 -2.54 3.53
CA ILE A 35 3.47 -3.43 3.11
C ILE A 35 4.56 -3.33 4.16
N THR A 36 5.06 -4.48 4.65
CA THR A 36 6.04 -4.45 5.72
C THR A 36 7.38 -3.94 5.19
N GLY A 37 8.15 -3.33 6.09
CA GLY A 37 9.48 -2.87 5.71
C GLY A 37 10.36 -4.02 5.26
N GLU A 38 10.22 -5.18 5.90
CA GLU A 38 10.97 -6.36 5.51
C GLU A 38 10.68 -6.75 4.06
N THR A 39 9.42 -6.76 3.67
CA THR A 39 9.03 -7.09 2.31
C THR A 39 9.60 -6.07 1.31
N LEU A 40 9.55 -4.80 1.67
CA LEU A 40 10.08 -3.75 0.80
C LEU A 40 11.57 -3.94 0.53
N LEU A 41 12.34 -4.16 1.60
CA LEU A 41 13.78 -4.30 1.44
C LEU A 41 14.15 -5.61 0.74
N ARG A 42 13.36 -6.67 0.97
CA ARG A 42 13.61 -7.92 0.29
C ARG A 42 13.34 -7.81 -1.21
N ARG A 43 12.29 -7.08 -1.58
CA ARG A 43 11.89 -6.99 -2.99
C ARG A 43 12.74 -6.00 -3.77
N PHE A 44 13.07 -4.86 -3.16
CA PHE A 44 13.70 -3.77 -3.90
C PHE A 44 15.10 -3.42 -3.41
N GLY A 45 15.52 -3.96 -2.26
CA GLY A 45 16.82 -3.60 -1.70
C GLY A 45 16.76 -2.31 -0.91
N GLY A 46 17.91 -1.75 -0.60
CA GLY A 46 17.98 -0.51 0.14
C GLY A 46 18.03 -0.73 1.63
N SER A 47 17.98 0.36 2.39
CA SER A 47 18.06 0.29 3.84
C SER A 47 16.95 1.05 4.55
N ASP A 48 16.26 1.94 3.87
CA ASP A 48 15.19 2.72 4.49
C ASP A 48 13.86 2.38 3.84
N PRO A 49 12.98 1.65 4.52
CA PRO A 49 11.74 1.20 3.89
C PRO A 49 10.86 2.31 3.34
N LEU A 50 10.80 3.45 4.03
CA LEU A 50 9.93 4.53 3.56
C LEU A 50 10.46 5.12 2.26
N SER A 51 11.76 5.30 2.15
CA SER A 51 12.37 5.78 0.91
C SER A 51 12.16 4.77 -0.21
N VAL A 52 12.33 3.49 0.08
CA VAL A 52 12.14 2.44 -0.91
C VAL A 52 10.69 2.42 -1.39
N PHE A 53 9.74 2.62 -0.48
CA PHE A 53 8.34 2.71 -0.85
C PHE A 53 8.12 3.87 -1.82
N CYS A 54 8.65 5.04 -1.48
CA CYS A 54 8.43 6.22 -2.33
C CYS A 54 9.01 6.06 -3.72
N GLU A 55 10.16 5.37 -3.81
CA GLU A 55 10.79 5.15 -5.11
C GLU A 55 10.03 4.17 -5.97
N ASN A 56 9.23 3.32 -5.36
CA ASN A 56 8.50 2.28 -6.09
C ASN A 56 6.99 2.44 -5.94
N ARG A 57 6.56 3.64 -5.61
CA ARG A 57 5.15 3.90 -5.30
C ARG A 57 4.21 3.47 -6.43
N TRP A 58 4.56 3.77 -7.67
CA TRP A 58 3.65 3.44 -8.77
C TRP A 58 3.41 1.94 -8.87
N ASP A 59 4.46 1.15 -8.77
CA ASP A 59 4.33 -0.30 -8.86
C ASP A 59 3.48 -0.82 -7.70
N LEU A 60 3.69 -0.26 -6.51
CA LEU A 60 2.98 -0.72 -5.33
C LEU A 60 1.52 -0.30 -5.36
N GLU A 61 1.23 0.88 -5.89
CA GLU A 61 -0.16 1.31 -6.05
C GLU A 61 -0.88 0.43 -7.06
N GLU A 62 -0.19 0.01 -8.11
CA GLU A 62 -0.80 -0.86 -9.09
C GLU A 62 -1.09 -2.23 -8.50
N GLU A 63 -0.18 -2.77 -7.70
CA GLU A 63 -0.43 -4.02 -7.01
C GLU A 63 -1.61 -3.91 -6.07
N ALA A 64 -1.68 -2.80 -5.33
CA ALA A 64 -2.79 -2.58 -4.42
C ALA A 64 -4.11 -2.51 -5.17
N SER A 65 -4.12 -1.84 -6.32
CA SER A 65 -5.32 -1.75 -7.14
C SER A 65 -5.80 -3.14 -7.57
N ASP A 66 -4.88 -4.02 -7.95
CA ASP A 66 -5.25 -5.37 -8.34
C ASP A 66 -5.84 -6.14 -7.18
N LEU A 67 -5.25 -6.02 -6.00
CA LEU A 67 -5.78 -6.69 -4.82
C LEU A 67 -7.17 -6.16 -4.45
N ILE A 68 -7.38 -4.87 -4.59
CA ILE A 68 -8.67 -4.27 -4.30
C ILE A 68 -9.73 -4.77 -5.28
N ARG A 69 -9.38 -4.87 -6.56
CA ARG A 69 -10.32 -5.39 -7.54
C ARG A 69 -10.66 -6.84 -7.25
N ASP A 70 -9.73 -7.60 -6.65
CA ASP A 70 -9.97 -8.97 -6.28
C ASP A 70 -10.59 -9.09 -4.89
N GLN A 71 -10.91 -7.98 -4.26
CA GLN A 71 -11.58 -7.94 -2.96
C GLN A 71 -10.76 -8.65 -1.88
N GLN A 72 -9.47 -8.36 -1.85
CA GLN A 72 -8.54 -9.00 -0.93
C GLN A 72 -8.33 -8.21 0.36
N GLU A 73 -9.18 -7.22 0.64
CA GLU A 73 -9.06 -6.49 1.90
C GLU A 73 -9.53 -7.38 3.06
N ASP A 74 -8.94 -7.17 4.23
CA ASP A 74 -9.30 -7.96 5.39
C ASP A 74 -10.55 -7.35 6.06
N ASP A 75 -10.95 -7.93 7.21
CA ASP A 75 -12.17 -7.51 7.88
C ASP A 75 -12.13 -6.06 8.34
N GLN A 76 -10.95 -5.50 8.48
CA GLN A 76 -10.80 -4.14 8.96
C GLN A 76 -10.54 -3.16 7.83
N GLY A 77 -10.63 -3.60 6.60
CA GLY A 77 -10.40 -2.72 5.45
C GLY A 77 -8.94 -2.52 5.13
N TRP A 78 -8.07 -3.46 5.47
CA TRP A 78 -6.66 -3.37 5.17
C TRP A 78 -6.31 -4.28 4.00
N VAL A 79 -5.46 -3.78 3.14
CA VAL A 79 -4.99 -4.52 1.96
C VAL A 79 -3.50 -4.72 2.13
N TRP A 80 -3.08 -5.96 2.36
CA TRP A 80 -1.69 -6.27 2.64
C TRP A 80 -0.98 -6.71 1.37
N LEU A 81 0.08 -6.00 1.00
CA LEU A 81 0.92 -6.37 -0.12
C LEU A 81 2.02 -7.30 0.35
N SER A 82 2.51 -8.17 -0.52
CA SER A 82 3.57 -9.12 -0.14
C SER A 82 4.56 -9.37 -1.28
#